data_a85acb0f3850edf375777c4c883fdc07
#
_entry.id   a85acb0f3850edf375777c4c883fdc07
#
_cell.length_a   1.000
_cell.length_b   1.000
_cell.length_c   1.000
_cell.angle_alpha   90.00
_cell.angle_beta   90.00
_cell.angle_gamma   90.00
#
_symmetry.space_group_name_H-M   'P 1'
#
loop_
_entity.id
_entity.type
_entity.pdbx_description
1 polymer ?
#
loop_
_entity_poly.entity_id
_entity_poly.type
_entity_poly.pdbx_seq_one_letter_code
_entity_poly.pdbx_strand_id
1 'polypeptide(L)'
;MRVNYAIVFVSDMKRAVSFYRDVLGLPLRFETPEWTEFATDGATLALHATDRTGSDEGDPQHVPAGRCRPGLSVPNLDEFHKRMIERHVPCIQEPTAIFGVRIAQYLDPDGLGISVAEEKVAG
;
A
#
# COMPACT_ATOMS: atom_id res chain seq x y z
N MET A 1 2.47 6.76 -14.74
CA MET A 1 2.05 5.87 -13.62
C MET A 1 3.08 4.79 -13.43
N ARG A 2 3.43 4.50 -12.21
CA ARG A 2 4.40 3.43 -11.91
C ARG A 2 4.00 2.72 -10.62
N VAL A 3 4.44 1.48 -10.46
CA VAL A 3 4.33 0.77 -9.20
C VAL A 3 5.38 1.32 -8.25
N ASN A 4 4.93 1.90 -7.14
CA ASN A 4 5.81 2.54 -6.18
C ASN A 4 6.07 1.66 -4.96
N TYR A 5 5.07 0.87 -4.55
CA TYR A 5 5.15 0.01 -3.39
C TYR A 5 4.57 -1.37 -3.68
N ALA A 6 5.17 -2.38 -3.09
CA ALA A 6 4.51 -3.65 -2.83
C ALA A 6 4.34 -3.72 -1.31
N ILE A 7 3.10 -3.64 -0.84
CA ILE A 7 2.79 -3.60 0.58
C ILE A 7 2.31 -4.99 1.01
N VAL A 8 3.05 -5.62 1.91
CA VAL A 8 2.72 -6.94 2.44
C VAL A 8 2.17 -6.78 3.86
N PHE A 9 1.02 -7.38 4.11
CA PHE A 9 0.39 -7.30 5.42
C PHE A 9 0.88 -8.46 6.29
N VAL A 10 1.36 -8.13 7.50
CA VAL A 10 2.03 -9.07 8.40
C VAL A 10 1.38 -9.05 9.77
N SER A 11 1.34 -10.22 10.43
CA SER A 11 0.77 -10.34 11.77
C SER A 11 1.77 -10.09 12.88
N ASP A 12 3.07 -10.24 12.60
CA ASP A 12 4.15 -10.07 13.57
C ASP A 12 5.28 -9.32 12.89
N MET A 13 5.39 -8.02 13.17
CA MET A 13 6.35 -7.16 12.47
C MET A 13 7.79 -7.59 12.71
N LYS A 14 8.16 -7.90 13.95
CA LYS A 14 9.56 -8.27 14.25
C LYS A 14 9.97 -9.54 13.55
N ARG A 15 9.09 -10.54 13.54
CA ARG A 15 9.35 -11.80 12.85
C ARG A 15 9.46 -11.59 11.35
N ALA A 16 8.55 -10.77 10.78
CA ALA A 16 8.56 -10.46 9.36
C ALA A 16 9.83 -9.70 8.96
N VAL A 17 10.22 -8.70 9.74
CA VAL A 17 11.45 -7.94 9.48
C VAL A 17 12.67 -8.86 9.49
N SER A 18 12.77 -9.76 10.47
CA SER A 18 13.87 -10.71 10.51
C SER A 18 13.91 -11.58 9.26
N PHE A 19 12.76 -12.02 8.78
CA PHE A 19 12.70 -12.82 7.56
C PHE A 19 13.17 -12.03 6.33
N TYR A 20 12.60 -10.87 6.09
CA TYR A 20 12.93 -10.10 4.89
C TYR A 20 14.35 -9.54 4.91
N ARG A 21 14.85 -9.16 6.08
CA ARG A 21 16.21 -8.63 6.22
C ARG A 21 17.25 -9.73 6.27
N ASP A 22 17.07 -10.74 7.15
CA ASP A 22 18.12 -11.70 7.46
C ASP A 22 18.09 -12.94 6.57
N VAL A 23 16.89 -13.39 6.18
CA VAL A 23 16.75 -14.58 5.33
C VAL A 23 16.80 -14.19 3.85
N LEU A 24 16.00 -13.19 3.42
CA LEU A 24 16.00 -12.74 2.04
C LEU A 24 17.12 -11.76 1.72
N GLY A 25 17.66 -11.08 2.72
CA GLY A 25 18.79 -10.19 2.53
C GLY A 25 18.43 -8.80 2.00
N LEU A 26 17.18 -8.35 2.18
CA LEU A 26 16.79 -7.02 1.73
C LEU A 26 17.32 -5.94 2.68
N PRO A 27 17.92 -4.86 2.13
CA PRO A 27 18.39 -3.76 2.96
C PRO A 27 17.25 -3.05 3.67
N LEU A 28 17.31 -2.98 4.99
CA LEU A 28 16.32 -2.28 5.79
C LEU A 28 16.48 -0.77 5.61
N ARG A 29 15.39 -0.08 5.25
CA ARG A 29 15.40 1.38 5.15
C ARG A 29 15.03 2.01 6.49
N PHE A 30 13.93 1.57 7.09
CA PHE A 30 13.56 1.91 8.47
C PHE A 30 12.50 0.93 8.96
N GLU A 31 12.36 0.85 10.27
CA GLU A 31 11.42 -0.07 10.93
C GLU A 31 10.60 0.67 11.98
N THR A 32 9.27 0.47 11.96
CA THR A 32 8.37 0.88 13.03
C THR A 32 7.46 -0.30 13.39
N PRO A 33 6.75 -0.25 14.53
CA PRO A 33 5.83 -1.34 14.86
C PRO A 33 4.70 -1.54 13.84
N GLU A 34 4.30 -0.48 13.13
CA GLU A 34 3.17 -0.51 12.19
C GLU A 34 3.58 -0.59 10.74
N TRP A 35 4.77 -0.08 10.40
CA TRP A 35 5.20 0.07 9.00
C TRP A 35 6.71 -0.03 8.90
N THR A 36 7.18 -0.87 7.99
CA THR A 36 8.60 -1.05 7.74
C THR A 36 8.87 -1.00 6.25
N GLU A 37 9.99 -0.42 5.84
CA GLU A 37 10.37 -0.34 4.43
C GLU A 37 11.73 -0.96 4.19
N PHE A 38 11.82 -1.66 3.05
CA PHE A 38 13.08 -2.21 2.54
C PHE A 38 13.39 -1.60 1.19
N ALA A 39 14.67 -1.28 0.98
CA ALA A 39 15.15 -0.76 -0.30
C ALA A 39 15.30 -1.90 -1.30
N THR A 40 14.84 -1.69 -2.53
CA THR A 40 15.05 -2.60 -3.64
C THR A 40 15.54 -1.80 -4.84
N ASP A 41 15.94 -2.47 -5.91
CA ASP A 41 16.32 -1.79 -7.15
C ASP A 41 15.10 -1.28 -7.93
N GLY A 42 13.92 -1.61 -7.50
CA GLY A 42 12.66 -1.18 -8.09
C GLY A 42 11.74 -0.56 -7.07
N ALA A 43 10.51 -1.04 -7.01
CA ALA A 43 9.53 -0.56 -6.05
C ALA A 43 9.97 -0.85 -4.62
N THR A 44 9.53 0.00 -3.69
CA THR A 44 9.77 -0.22 -2.26
C THR A 44 8.93 -1.40 -1.77
N LEU A 45 9.54 -2.35 -1.09
CA LEU A 45 8.81 -3.38 -0.37
C LEU A 45 8.51 -2.86 1.03
N ALA A 46 7.23 -2.79 1.37
CA ALA A 46 6.80 -2.31 2.68
C ALA A 46 6.04 -3.40 3.43
N LEU A 47 6.21 -3.44 4.74
CA LEU A 47 5.45 -4.31 5.62
C LEU A 47 4.46 -3.45 6.40
N HIS A 48 3.21 -3.85 6.43
CA HIS A 48 2.15 -3.18 7.17
C HIS A 48 1.62 -4.14 8.23
N ALA A 49 1.69 -3.75 9.49
CA ALA A 49 1.15 -4.58 10.56
C ALA A 49 -0.37 -4.65 10.45
N THR A 50 -0.93 -5.83 10.65
CA THR A 50 -2.37 -6.02 10.63
C THR A 50 -2.79 -6.94 11.78
N ASP A 51 -4.08 -6.91 12.07
CA ASP A 51 -4.64 -7.76 13.09
C ASP A 51 -4.62 -9.24 12.64
N ARG A 52 -4.30 -10.13 13.56
CA ARG A 52 -4.23 -11.56 13.27
C ARG A 52 -5.57 -12.18 12.97
N THR A 53 -6.63 -11.64 13.54
CA THR A 53 -7.93 -12.32 13.51
C THR A 53 -8.61 -12.24 12.16
N GLY A 54 -8.28 -11.28 11.33
CA GLY A 54 -8.84 -11.14 9.99
C GLY A 54 -10.35 -11.19 9.97
N SER A 55 -11.00 -10.80 11.06
CA SER A 55 -12.42 -11.09 11.28
C SER A 55 -13.38 -10.09 10.66
N ASP A 56 -12.92 -9.00 10.07
CA ASP A 56 -13.80 -8.01 9.47
C ASP A 56 -14.08 -8.36 8.00
N GLU A 57 -14.71 -9.51 7.79
CA GLU A 57 -15.18 -9.88 6.47
C GLU A 57 -16.16 -8.82 5.96
N GLY A 58 -15.83 -8.26 4.81
CA GLY A 58 -16.66 -7.22 4.21
C GLY A 58 -16.15 -5.81 4.38
N ASP A 59 -15.13 -5.56 5.20
CA ASP A 59 -14.47 -4.26 5.27
C ASP A 59 -13.30 -4.22 4.28
N PRO A 60 -13.43 -3.46 3.16
CA PRO A 60 -12.36 -3.40 2.16
C PRO A 60 -11.07 -2.76 2.68
N GLN A 61 -11.14 -2.03 3.80
CA GLN A 61 -9.96 -1.41 4.40
C GLN A 61 -9.17 -2.42 5.24
N HIS A 62 -9.83 -3.47 5.70
CA HIS A 62 -9.18 -4.50 6.52
C HIS A 62 -8.53 -5.54 5.62
N VAL A 63 -7.20 -5.65 5.71
CA VAL A 63 -6.43 -6.59 4.92
C VAL A 63 -5.76 -7.59 5.86
N PRO A 64 -6.13 -8.88 5.79
CA PRO A 64 -5.51 -9.88 6.66
C PRO A 64 -4.04 -10.12 6.31
N ALA A 65 -3.31 -10.67 7.26
CA ALA A 65 -1.91 -11.05 7.07
C ALA A 65 -1.77 -12.03 5.90
N GLY A 66 -0.67 -11.91 5.18
CA GLY A 66 -0.40 -12.73 4.00
C GLY A 66 -0.92 -12.15 2.70
N ARG A 67 -1.60 -11.02 2.75
CA ARG A 67 -2.08 -10.31 1.56
C ARG A 67 -1.10 -9.21 1.15
N CYS A 68 -1.26 -8.75 -0.10
CA CYS A 68 -0.43 -7.69 -0.65
C CYS A 68 -1.32 -6.61 -1.24
N ARG A 69 -0.90 -5.34 -1.11
CA ARG A 69 -1.58 -4.20 -1.72
C ARG A 69 -0.61 -3.48 -2.64
N PRO A 70 -0.89 -3.39 -3.95
CA PRO A 70 -0.07 -2.58 -4.84
C PRO A 70 -0.22 -1.10 -4.51
N GLY A 71 0.89 -0.38 -4.55
CA GLY A 71 0.89 1.07 -4.43
C GLY A 71 1.34 1.68 -5.74
N LEU A 72 0.49 2.51 -6.34
CA LEU A 72 0.78 3.18 -7.60
C LEU A 72 1.06 4.65 -7.35
N SER A 73 1.84 5.25 -8.23
CA SER A 73 2.14 6.68 -8.22
C SER A 73 1.69 7.29 -9.53
N VAL A 74 0.94 8.38 -9.48
CA VAL A 74 0.43 9.09 -10.65
C VAL A 74 0.77 10.59 -10.57
N PRO A 75 0.94 11.27 -11.71
CA PRO A 75 1.26 12.70 -11.69
C PRO A 75 0.14 13.58 -11.17
N ASN A 76 -1.13 13.23 -11.46
CA ASN A 76 -2.29 14.04 -11.09
C ASN A 76 -3.39 13.12 -10.58
N LEU A 77 -3.57 13.10 -9.26
CA LEU A 77 -4.52 12.20 -8.62
C LEU A 77 -5.96 12.58 -8.91
N ASP A 78 -6.26 13.87 -9.03
CA ASP A 78 -7.62 14.32 -9.31
C ASP A 78 -8.07 13.85 -10.69
N GLU A 79 -7.22 13.94 -11.69
CA GLU A 79 -7.53 13.42 -13.03
C GLU A 79 -7.67 11.90 -13.03
N PHE A 80 -6.79 11.21 -12.32
CA PHE A 80 -6.88 9.77 -12.18
C PHE A 80 -8.20 9.36 -11.52
N HIS A 81 -8.56 10.03 -10.44
CA HIS A 81 -9.80 9.77 -9.72
C HIS A 81 -11.01 9.97 -10.60
N LYS A 82 -11.04 11.07 -11.37
CA LYS A 82 -12.14 11.34 -12.30
C LYS A 82 -12.32 10.21 -13.32
N ARG A 83 -11.23 9.70 -13.89
CA ARG A 83 -11.29 8.58 -14.82
C ARG A 83 -11.81 7.31 -14.15
N MET A 84 -11.42 7.06 -12.90
CA MET A 84 -11.90 5.89 -12.17
C MET A 84 -13.39 5.97 -11.91
N ILE A 85 -13.90 7.14 -11.53
CA ILE A 85 -15.33 7.35 -11.32
C ILE A 85 -16.10 7.16 -12.65
N GLU A 86 -15.60 7.72 -13.73
CA GLU A 86 -16.23 7.60 -15.06
C GLU A 86 -16.29 6.14 -15.53
N ARG A 87 -15.34 5.32 -15.12
CA ARG A 87 -15.28 3.89 -15.47
C ARG A 87 -15.94 2.99 -14.44
N HIS A 88 -16.62 3.57 -13.45
CA HIS A 88 -17.35 2.85 -12.41
C HIS A 88 -16.45 1.94 -11.55
N VAL A 89 -15.21 2.36 -11.32
CA VAL A 89 -14.30 1.64 -10.41
C VAL A 89 -14.70 1.93 -8.98
N PRO A 90 -14.91 0.93 -8.13
CA PRO A 90 -15.23 1.18 -6.72
C PRO A 90 -14.10 1.94 -6.04
N CYS A 91 -14.46 3.04 -5.37
CA CYS A 91 -13.53 3.86 -4.60
C CYS A 91 -13.82 3.68 -3.12
N ILE A 92 -12.85 3.20 -2.36
CA ILE A 92 -13.02 2.99 -0.91
C ILE A 92 -12.42 4.13 -0.10
N GLN A 93 -11.60 4.96 -0.72
CA GLN A 93 -11.08 6.19 -0.09
C GLN A 93 -10.84 7.22 -1.19
N GLU A 94 -11.59 8.32 -1.13
CA GLU A 94 -11.39 9.44 -2.06
C GLU A 94 -10.05 10.13 -1.78
N PRO A 95 -9.51 10.87 -2.78
CA PRO A 95 -8.24 11.57 -2.59
C PRO A 95 -8.20 12.37 -1.29
N THR A 96 -7.27 12.01 -0.42
CA THR A 96 -7.14 12.57 0.93
C THR A 96 -5.65 12.73 1.24
N ALA A 97 -5.29 13.81 1.92
CA ALA A 97 -3.92 14.01 2.36
C ALA A 97 -3.67 13.21 3.63
N ILE A 98 -2.66 12.33 3.59
CA ILE A 98 -2.22 11.53 4.72
C ILE A 98 -0.72 11.75 4.87
N PHE A 99 -0.31 12.33 5.99
CA PHE A 99 1.10 12.67 6.24
C PHE A 99 1.73 13.46 5.08
N GLY A 100 0.99 14.41 4.52
CA GLY A 100 1.49 15.26 3.45
C GLY A 100 1.49 14.64 2.06
N VAL A 101 0.96 13.43 1.90
CA VAL A 101 0.84 12.75 0.61
C VAL A 101 -0.63 12.57 0.29
N ARG A 102 -1.02 12.92 -0.94
CA ARG A 102 -2.39 12.70 -1.38
C ARG A 102 -2.55 11.27 -1.87
N ILE A 103 -3.48 10.54 -1.27
CA ILE A 103 -3.71 9.11 -1.53
C ILE A 103 -5.18 8.86 -1.75
N ALA A 104 -5.50 7.96 -2.67
CA ALA A 104 -6.83 7.40 -2.86
C ALA A 104 -6.73 5.89 -2.90
N GLN A 105 -7.83 5.20 -2.66
CA GLN A 105 -7.86 3.74 -2.71
C GLN A 105 -9.06 3.25 -3.50
N TYR A 106 -8.83 2.20 -4.28
CA TYR A 106 -9.82 1.62 -5.18
C TYR A 106 -9.81 0.10 -5.03
N LEU A 107 -10.84 -0.55 -5.56
CA LEU A 107 -10.88 -2.01 -5.60
C LEU A 107 -10.73 -2.50 -7.03
N ASP A 108 -9.96 -3.56 -7.22
CA ASP A 108 -9.94 -4.26 -8.50
C ASP A 108 -11.17 -5.16 -8.66
N PRO A 109 -11.37 -5.84 -9.81
CA PRO A 109 -12.56 -6.67 -10.03
C PRO A 109 -12.75 -7.79 -9.00
N ASP A 110 -11.68 -8.26 -8.37
CA ASP A 110 -11.75 -9.31 -7.37
C ASP A 110 -11.77 -8.78 -5.94
N GLY A 111 -11.87 -7.46 -5.78
CA GLY A 111 -11.94 -6.84 -4.46
C GLY A 111 -10.59 -6.58 -3.81
N LEU A 112 -9.49 -6.67 -4.57
CA LEU A 112 -8.17 -6.32 -4.05
C LEU A 112 -8.04 -4.80 -3.94
N GLY A 113 -7.61 -4.32 -2.77
CA GLY A 113 -7.34 -2.89 -2.58
C GLY A 113 -6.11 -2.43 -3.33
N ILE A 114 -6.23 -1.30 -4.01
CA ILE A 114 -5.14 -0.65 -4.72
C ILE A 114 -4.98 0.76 -4.17
N SER A 115 -3.77 1.11 -3.75
CA SER A 115 -3.46 2.44 -3.24
C SER A 115 -2.82 3.27 -4.36
N VAL A 116 -3.28 4.51 -4.54
CA VAL A 116 -2.75 5.40 -5.56
C VAL A 116 -2.33 6.70 -4.91
N ALA A 117 -1.07 7.06 -5.04
CA ALA A 117 -0.52 8.30 -4.48
C ALA A 117 -0.19 9.30 -5.60
N GLU A 118 -0.29 10.58 -5.28
CA GLU A 118 0.14 11.63 -6.20
C GLU A 118 1.64 11.82 -6.08
N GLU A 119 2.33 11.89 -7.22
CA GLU A 119 3.76 12.17 -7.23
C GLU A 119 4.02 13.56 -6.65
N LYS A 120 5.06 13.67 -5.84
CA LYS A 120 5.48 14.99 -5.37
C LYS A 120 6.10 15.74 -6.51
N VAL A 121 5.62 16.98 -6.73
CA VAL A 121 6.22 17.86 -7.70
C VAL A 121 7.60 18.25 -7.16
N ALA A 122 8.65 17.97 -7.93
CA ALA A 122 9.99 18.43 -7.62
C ALA A 122 10.04 19.93 -7.79
N GLY A 123 10.11 20.63 -6.66
CA GLY A 123 10.13 22.08 -6.75
C GLY A 123 10.89 22.70 -5.64
#